data_8cfb861d6057ca1602d549d4163c9dd8
#
_entry.id   8cfb861d6057ca1602d549d4163c9dd8
#
_cell.length_a   1.000
_cell.length_b   1.000
_cell.length_c   1.000
_cell.angle_alpha   90.00
_cell.angle_beta   90.00
_cell.angle_gamma   90.00
#
_symmetry.space_group_name_H-M   'P 1'
#
loop_
_entity.id
_entity.type
_entity.pdbx_description
1 polymer ?
#
loop_
_entity_poly.entity_id
_entity_poly.type
_entity_poly.pdbx_seq_one_letter_code
_entity_poly.pdbx_strand_id
1 'polypeptide(L)'
;MKRLLILGSTGSIGTQALDIVSRSGGELELVGLSAERSWAPLVEQARAHGVKRIALGDPDAAARAAEAWTDGEVLSGPDGLVRLVAESGADLVLNAIVGSAGLGPTVVALTEGIDLALANKESLVVGGELVMALAEATGASLLPVDSEHTAMHHLLSGEPPGTLERLTITASGGPFRGRSRSELAEVTVEQALKHPTWAMGGKITIDSATLMNKGLEVIEAHHLFGTPYERIDVVVHPQSVVHALVALCDGSMLAHMGHPDMRVAIGYALFHPERASLPLPALDLVALGSLTFEAPDLDAFPCLRLAREAAEAGGTAPCVLNAANEVAVHAFLAGRVGFLAIPAIIESTLDELGGIAVHSFESLYAADADARALAGELVAREGARA
;
A
#
# COMPACT_ATOMS: atom_id res chain seq x y z
N MET A 1 -26.09 -4.46 -8.21
CA MET A 1 -24.81 -4.54 -8.94
C MET A 1 -24.02 -3.31 -8.57
N LYS A 2 -22.84 -3.47 -7.94
CA LYS A 2 -21.97 -2.38 -7.48
C LYS A 2 -21.02 -1.99 -8.62
N ARG A 3 -20.97 -0.71 -8.98
CA ARG A 3 -20.08 -0.19 -10.04
C ARG A 3 -18.67 0.03 -9.48
N LEU A 4 -17.70 -0.68 -10.04
CA LEU A 4 -16.32 -0.72 -9.57
C LEU A 4 -15.36 -0.08 -10.58
N LEU A 5 -14.55 0.87 -10.12
CA LEU A 5 -13.40 1.38 -10.84
C LEU A 5 -12.12 0.77 -10.25
N ILE A 6 -11.22 0.24 -11.07
CA ILE A 6 -9.93 -0.31 -10.61
C ILE A 6 -8.78 0.55 -11.14
N LEU A 7 -8.06 1.19 -10.25
CA LEU A 7 -6.83 1.92 -10.55
C LEU A 7 -5.63 1.00 -10.31
N GLY A 8 -4.74 0.86 -11.33
CA GLY A 8 -3.63 -0.08 -11.28
C GLY A 8 -4.03 -1.53 -11.60
N SER A 9 -4.98 -1.75 -12.52
CA SER A 9 -5.57 -3.04 -12.84
C SER A 9 -4.59 -4.09 -13.37
N THR A 10 -3.47 -3.67 -13.94
CA THR A 10 -2.41 -4.57 -14.46
C THR A 10 -1.40 -5.01 -13.40
N GLY A 11 -1.45 -4.43 -12.20
CA GLY A 11 -0.62 -4.79 -11.06
C GLY A 11 -1.11 -6.05 -10.34
N SER A 12 -0.35 -6.47 -9.31
CA SER A 12 -0.68 -7.69 -8.52
C SER A 12 -2.06 -7.63 -7.87
N ILE A 13 -2.42 -6.51 -7.25
CA ILE A 13 -3.74 -6.33 -6.62
C ILE A 13 -4.84 -6.24 -7.70
N GLY A 14 -4.61 -5.45 -8.74
CA GLY A 14 -5.59 -5.26 -9.81
C GLY A 14 -5.95 -6.54 -10.55
N THR A 15 -4.98 -7.39 -10.89
CA THR A 15 -5.24 -8.67 -11.55
C THR A 15 -6.00 -9.65 -10.66
N GLN A 16 -5.73 -9.68 -9.36
CA GLN A 16 -6.49 -10.47 -8.40
C GLN A 16 -7.91 -9.92 -8.19
N ALA A 17 -8.09 -8.60 -8.23
CA ALA A 17 -9.42 -7.99 -8.20
C ALA A 17 -10.24 -8.37 -9.43
N LEU A 18 -9.63 -8.40 -10.63
CA LEU A 18 -10.30 -8.86 -11.86
C LEU A 18 -10.70 -10.34 -11.81
N ASP A 19 -9.88 -11.21 -11.17
CA ASP A 19 -10.28 -12.61 -10.93
C ASP A 19 -11.53 -12.68 -10.04
N ILE A 20 -11.58 -11.88 -8.97
CA ILE A 20 -12.75 -11.78 -8.08
C ILE A 20 -13.99 -11.28 -8.85
N VAL A 21 -13.85 -10.21 -9.64
CA VAL A 21 -14.94 -9.68 -10.48
C VAL A 21 -15.48 -10.74 -11.42
N SER A 22 -14.60 -11.48 -12.09
CA SER A 22 -15.01 -12.55 -13.02
C SER A 22 -15.83 -13.66 -12.35
N ARG A 23 -15.64 -13.85 -11.03
CA ARG A 23 -16.35 -14.86 -10.21
C ARG A 23 -17.56 -14.31 -9.46
N SER A 24 -17.79 -12.99 -9.50
CA SER A 24 -18.86 -12.34 -8.73
C SER A 24 -20.26 -12.63 -9.20
N GLY A 25 -20.42 -13.38 -10.27
CA GLY A 25 -21.77 -13.69 -10.82
C GLY A 25 -22.56 -12.47 -11.30
N GLY A 26 -21.88 -11.35 -11.58
CA GLY A 26 -22.49 -10.10 -12.01
C GLY A 26 -22.86 -9.14 -10.87
N GLU A 27 -22.42 -9.41 -9.63
CA GLU A 27 -22.62 -8.49 -8.51
C GLU A 27 -21.76 -7.23 -8.62
N LEU A 28 -20.60 -7.32 -9.32
CA LEU A 28 -19.68 -6.23 -9.60
C LEU A 28 -19.66 -5.92 -11.10
N GLU A 29 -19.78 -4.63 -11.44
CA GLU A 29 -19.67 -4.09 -12.80
C GLU A 29 -18.45 -3.20 -12.91
N LEU A 30 -17.57 -3.47 -13.87
CA LEU A 30 -16.39 -2.63 -14.11
C LEU A 30 -16.78 -1.43 -14.97
N VAL A 31 -16.54 -0.22 -14.44
CA VAL A 31 -16.81 1.04 -15.13
C VAL A 31 -15.56 1.71 -15.69
N GLY A 32 -14.37 1.34 -15.22
CA GLY A 32 -13.12 1.86 -15.71
C GLY A 32 -11.91 1.10 -15.17
N LEU A 33 -10.79 1.19 -15.88
CA LEU A 33 -9.52 0.57 -15.51
C LEU A 33 -8.37 1.54 -15.74
N SER A 34 -7.29 1.45 -14.96
CA SER A 34 -6.08 2.20 -15.26
C SER A 34 -4.81 1.39 -15.07
N ALA A 35 -3.73 1.86 -15.71
CA ALA A 35 -2.37 1.40 -15.51
C ALA A 35 -1.39 2.56 -15.68
N GLU A 36 -0.14 2.39 -15.27
CA GLU A 36 0.91 3.40 -15.53
C GLU A 36 1.39 3.31 -16.98
N ARG A 37 2.06 2.19 -17.36
CA ARG A 37 2.69 1.99 -18.67
C ARG A 37 2.21 0.77 -19.43
N SER A 38 1.55 -0.16 -18.74
CA SER A 38 1.17 -1.47 -19.27
C SER A 38 -0.06 -1.38 -20.17
N TRP A 39 0.04 -0.64 -21.28
CA TRP A 39 -1.09 -0.35 -22.16
C TRP A 39 -1.68 -1.60 -22.84
N ALA A 40 -0.87 -2.54 -23.32
CA ALA A 40 -1.38 -3.72 -24.04
C ALA A 40 -2.19 -4.65 -23.11
N PRO A 41 -1.69 -5.04 -21.89
CA PRO A 41 -2.51 -5.77 -20.93
C PRO A 41 -3.77 -5.00 -20.51
N LEU A 42 -3.70 -3.67 -20.33
CA LEU A 42 -4.85 -2.87 -19.96
C LEU A 42 -5.94 -2.91 -21.04
N VAL A 43 -5.59 -2.80 -22.31
CA VAL A 43 -6.53 -2.91 -23.45
C VAL A 43 -7.15 -4.30 -23.51
N GLU A 44 -6.36 -5.36 -23.27
CA GLU A 44 -6.87 -6.73 -23.20
C GLU A 44 -7.89 -6.90 -22.05
N GLN A 45 -7.59 -6.36 -20.87
CA GLN A 45 -8.52 -6.35 -19.73
C GLN A 45 -9.80 -5.57 -20.07
N ALA A 46 -9.69 -4.40 -20.68
CA ALA A 46 -10.85 -3.59 -21.07
C ALA A 46 -11.77 -4.35 -22.05
N ARG A 47 -11.19 -5.02 -23.05
CA ARG A 47 -11.94 -5.85 -23.99
C ARG A 47 -12.61 -7.04 -23.32
N ALA A 48 -11.87 -7.76 -22.48
CA ALA A 48 -12.36 -8.97 -21.81
C ALA A 48 -13.55 -8.68 -20.88
N HIS A 49 -13.55 -7.50 -20.24
CA HIS A 49 -14.58 -7.10 -19.28
C HIS A 49 -15.60 -6.09 -19.85
N GLY A 50 -15.50 -5.73 -21.12
CA GLY A 50 -16.43 -4.79 -21.76
C GLY A 50 -16.33 -3.34 -21.28
N VAL A 51 -15.21 -2.98 -20.62
CA VAL A 51 -14.96 -1.63 -20.13
C VAL A 51 -14.76 -0.66 -21.29
N LYS A 52 -15.31 0.55 -21.18
CA LYS A 52 -15.29 1.57 -22.24
C LYS A 52 -14.39 2.78 -21.94
N ARG A 53 -13.84 2.87 -20.73
CA ARG A 53 -12.96 3.97 -20.33
C ARG A 53 -11.74 3.43 -19.61
N ILE A 54 -10.57 3.81 -20.09
CA ILE A 54 -9.29 3.46 -19.47
C ILE A 54 -8.42 4.70 -19.32
N ALA A 55 -7.51 4.68 -18.35
CA ALA A 55 -6.50 5.72 -18.19
C ALA A 55 -5.10 5.13 -18.07
N LEU A 56 -4.12 5.82 -18.64
CA LEU A 56 -2.71 5.50 -18.50
C LEU A 56 -1.97 6.71 -17.95
N GLY A 57 -1.14 6.49 -16.90
CA GLY A 57 -0.33 7.55 -16.30
C GLY A 57 0.76 8.06 -17.25
N ASP A 58 1.35 7.16 -18.03
CA ASP A 58 2.36 7.51 -19.05
C ASP A 58 1.70 7.94 -20.36
N PRO A 59 1.96 9.19 -20.86
CA PRO A 59 1.34 9.71 -22.07
C PRO A 59 1.69 8.93 -23.35
N ASP A 60 2.90 8.37 -23.45
CA ASP A 60 3.31 7.59 -24.61
C ASP A 60 2.58 6.25 -24.64
N ALA A 61 2.37 5.63 -23.48
CA ALA A 61 1.57 4.43 -23.36
C ALA A 61 0.09 4.68 -23.67
N ALA A 62 -0.44 5.86 -23.28
CA ALA A 62 -1.80 6.27 -23.60
C ALA A 62 -2.00 6.45 -25.11
N ALA A 63 -1.05 7.07 -25.81
CA ALA A 63 -1.10 7.22 -27.26
C ALA A 63 -1.14 5.86 -27.97
N ARG A 64 -0.28 4.90 -27.54
CA ARG A 64 -0.28 3.53 -28.09
C ARG A 64 -1.58 2.79 -27.82
N ALA A 65 -2.17 2.97 -26.64
CA ALA A 65 -3.46 2.38 -26.32
C ALA A 65 -4.57 2.94 -27.20
N ALA A 66 -4.60 4.26 -27.44
CA ALA A 66 -5.59 4.91 -28.28
C ALA A 66 -5.49 4.48 -29.76
N GLU A 67 -4.28 4.23 -30.26
CA GLU A 67 -4.08 3.67 -31.61
C GLU A 67 -4.58 2.21 -31.71
N ALA A 68 -4.36 1.40 -30.65
CA ALA A 68 -4.67 -0.01 -30.65
C ALA A 68 -6.11 -0.36 -30.25
N TRP A 69 -6.84 0.60 -29.64
CA TRP A 69 -8.16 0.36 -29.08
C TRP A 69 -9.09 1.56 -29.35
N THR A 70 -10.04 1.33 -30.25
CA THR A 70 -11.01 2.34 -30.70
C THR A 70 -12.43 2.10 -30.14
N ASP A 71 -12.59 1.08 -29.30
CA ASP A 71 -13.91 0.69 -28.77
C ASP A 71 -14.33 1.47 -27.52
N GLY A 72 -13.49 2.41 -27.07
CA GLY A 72 -13.71 3.24 -25.88
C GLY A 72 -12.82 4.47 -25.83
N GLU A 73 -12.84 5.15 -24.68
CA GLU A 73 -12.06 6.36 -24.38
C GLU A 73 -10.75 6.02 -23.65
N VAL A 74 -9.64 6.57 -24.13
CA VAL A 74 -8.32 6.49 -23.48
C VAL A 74 -7.96 7.85 -22.91
N LEU A 75 -7.83 7.93 -21.59
CA LEU A 75 -7.39 9.11 -20.86
C LEU A 75 -5.89 9.04 -20.57
N SER A 76 -5.21 10.18 -20.50
CA SER A 76 -3.75 10.27 -20.46
C SER A 76 -3.25 11.10 -19.29
N GLY A 77 -2.17 10.65 -18.67
CA GLY A 77 -1.46 11.38 -17.63
C GLY A 77 -2.19 11.44 -16.29
N PRO A 78 -1.63 12.17 -15.30
CA PRO A 78 -2.26 12.34 -13.98
C PRO A 78 -3.66 12.95 -14.05
N ASP A 79 -3.86 13.96 -14.92
CA ASP A 79 -5.17 14.58 -15.13
C ASP A 79 -6.19 13.56 -15.71
N GLY A 80 -5.73 12.65 -16.57
CA GLY A 80 -6.54 11.57 -17.11
C GLY A 80 -6.98 10.58 -16.03
N LEU A 81 -6.12 10.27 -15.07
CA LEU A 81 -6.45 9.42 -13.92
C LEU A 81 -7.51 10.09 -13.02
N VAL A 82 -7.31 11.36 -12.68
CA VAL A 82 -8.27 12.16 -11.89
C VAL A 82 -9.62 12.23 -12.60
N ARG A 83 -9.62 12.54 -13.89
CA ARG A 83 -10.82 12.61 -14.70
C ARG A 83 -11.54 11.25 -14.80
N LEU A 84 -10.79 10.14 -14.90
CA LEU A 84 -11.36 8.79 -14.89
C LEU A 84 -12.15 8.54 -13.61
N VAL A 85 -11.63 8.95 -12.45
CA VAL A 85 -12.31 8.81 -11.15
C VAL A 85 -13.56 9.69 -11.11
N ALA A 86 -13.41 10.99 -11.34
CA ALA A 86 -14.50 11.98 -11.21
C ALA A 86 -15.70 11.70 -12.14
N GLU A 87 -15.42 11.19 -13.34
CA GLU A 87 -16.48 10.93 -14.35
C GLU A 87 -16.90 9.46 -14.41
N SER A 88 -16.37 8.59 -13.54
CA SER A 88 -16.62 7.13 -13.59
C SER A 88 -18.07 6.77 -13.29
N GLY A 89 -18.71 7.52 -12.41
CA GLY A 89 -19.98 7.13 -11.79
C GLY A 89 -19.86 5.83 -10.98
N ALA A 90 -18.66 5.50 -10.47
CA ALA A 90 -18.43 4.33 -9.65
C ALA A 90 -19.12 4.44 -8.29
N ASP A 91 -19.53 3.32 -7.72
CA ASP A 91 -19.96 3.22 -6.34
C ASP A 91 -18.77 2.93 -5.42
N LEU A 92 -17.71 2.32 -5.97
CA LEU A 92 -16.48 1.97 -5.27
C LEU A 92 -15.27 2.12 -6.19
N VAL A 93 -14.20 2.74 -5.68
CA VAL A 93 -12.88 2.81 -6.33
C VAL A 93 -11.93 1.88 -5.60
N LEU A 94 -11.33 0.92 -6.29
CA LEU A 94 -10.16 0.20 -5.81
C LEU A 94 -8.91 0.96 -6.25
N ASN A 95 -8.22 1.62 -5.31
CA ASN A 95 -6.96 2.29 -5.60
C ASN A 95 -5.77 1.35 -5.29
N ALA A 96 -5.20 0.75 -6.34
CA ALA A 96 -4.02 -0.11 -6.29
C ALA A 96 -2.81 0.48 -7.05
N ILE A 97 -2.75 1.81 -7.17
CA ILE A 97 -1.59 2.55 -7.67
C ILE A 97 -0.47 2.43 -6.63
N VAL A 98 0.76 2.32 -7.07
CA VAL A 98 1.95 2.24 -6.21
C VAL A 98 2.52 3.63 -5.96
N GLY A 99 2.90 3.92 -4.73
CA GLY A 99 3.58 5.16 -4.36
C GLY A 99 2.64 6.38 -4.21
N SER A 100 3.23 7.57 -4.03
CA SER A 100 2.48 8.81 -3.79
C SER A 100 1.57 9.24 -4.95
N ALA A 101 1.77 8.69 -6.16
CA ALA A 101 0.90 8.92 -7.31
C ALA A 101 -0.57 8.50 -7.07
N GLY A 102 -0.82 7.62 -6.11
CA GLY A 102 -2.17 7.21 -5.69
C GLY A 102 -2.94 8.28 -4.90
N LEU A 103 -2.26 9.28 -4.33
CA LEU A 103 -2.91 10.29 -3.48
C LEU A 103 -3.95 11.14 -4.25
N GLY A 104 -3.60 11.63 -5.44
CA GLY A 104 -4.53 12.42 -6.26
C GLY A 104 -5.86 11.70 -6.53
N PRO A 105 -5.84 10.50 -7.11
CA PRO A 105 -7.05 9.68 -7.28
C PRO A 105 -7.79 9.36 -5.97
N THR A 106 -7.10 9.15 -4.84
CA THR A 106 -7.70 8.98 -3.51
C THR A 106 -8.50 10.23 -3.11
N VAL A 107 -7.89 11.40 -3.22
CA VAL A 107 -8.54 12.68 -2.89
C VAL A 107 -9.77 12.92 -3.75
N VAL A 108 -9.69 12.65 -5.05
CA VAL A 108 -10.83 12.84 -5.96
C VAL A 108 -11.97 11.87 -5.64
N ALA A 109 -11.68 10.58 -5.42
CA ALA A 109 -12.70 9.60 -5.06
C ALA A 109 -13.48 10.04 -3.81
N LEU A 110 -12.76 10.44 -2.76
CA LEU A 110 -13.38 10.92 -1.53
C LEU A 110 -14.12 12.25 -1.71
N THR A 111 -13.60 13.19 -2.52
CA THR A 111 -14.28 14.47 -2.81
C THR A 111 -15.61 14.25 -3.52
N GLU A 112 -15.68 13.27 -4.42
CA GLU A 112 -16.93 12.89 -5.11
C GLU A 112 -17.86 12.01 -4.25
N GLY A 113 -17.48 11.73 -2.99
CA GLY A 113 -18.26 10.89 -2.08
C GLY A 113 -18.32 9.42 -2.51
N ILE A 114 -17.32 8.95 -3.28
CA ILE A 114 -17.23 7.57 -3.74
C ILE A 114 -16.49 6.74 -2.69
N ASP A 115 -17.03 5.60 -2.31
CA ASP A 115 -16.36 4.66 -1.40
C ASP A 115 -15.01 4.20 -1.97
N LEU A 116 -14.03 4.04 -1.09
CA LEU A 116 -12.65 3.75 -1.48
C LEU A 116 -12.15 2.45 -0.83
N ALA A 117 -11.83 1.45 -1.66
CA ALA A 117 -11.02 0.30 -1.30
C ALA A 117 -9.54 0.66 -1.50
N LEU A 118 -8.82 0.93 -0.40
CA LEU A 118 -7.48 1.50 -0.44
C LEU A 118 -6.41 0.41 -0.30
N ALA A 119 -5.75 0.07 -1.41
CA ALA A 119 -4.52 -0.73 -1.43
C ALA A 119 -3.26 0.16 -1.48
N ASN A 120 -3.41 1.44 -1.84
CA ASN A 120 -2.34 2.43 -1.86
C ASN A 120 -2.14 3.02 -0.46
N LYS A 121 -1.36 2.35 0.38
CA LYS A 121 -1.06 2.81 1.74
C LYS A 121 -0.34 4.16 1.77
N GLU A 122 0.41 4.48 0.72
CA GLU A 122 1.14 5.72 0.60
C GLU A 122 0.22 6.95 0.65
N SER A 123 -1.04 6.84 0.23
CA SER A 123 -2.02 7.93 0.39
C SER A 123 -2.24 8.32 1.86
N LEU A 124 -2.31 7.35 2.77
CA LEU A 124 -2.43 7.61 4.21
C LEU A 124 -1.11 8.00 4.86
N VAL A 125 0.00 7.45 4.39
CA VAL A 125 1.32 7.85 4.87
C VAL A 125 1.61 9.32 4.53
N VAL A 126 1.33 9.73 3.30
CA VAL A 126 1.62 11.09 2.81
C VAL A 126 0.62 12.10 3.34
N GLY A 127 -0.67 11.79 3.32
CA GLY A 127 -1.72 12.77 3.58
C GLY A 127 -2.79 12.31 4.58
N GLY A 128 -2.47 11.38 5.49
CA GLY A 128 -3.45 10.67 6.30
C GLY A 128 -4.44 11.57 7.04
N GLU A 129 -4.00 12.62 7.72
CA GLU A 129 -4.89 13.56 8.41
C GLU A 129 -5.89 14.22 7.45
N LEU A 130 -5.42 14.70 6.30
CA LEU A 130 -6.28 15.37 5.31
C LEU A 130 -7.20 14.36 4.60
N VAL A 131 -6.69 13.16 4.30
CA VAL A 131 -7.48 12.09 3.67
C VAL A 131 -8.60 11.61 4.60
N MET A 132 -8.31 11.38 5.87
CA MET A 132 -9.32 10.95 6.84
C MET A 132 -10.35 12.05 7.11
N ALA A 133 -9.92 13.32 7.25
CA ALA A 133 -10.83 14.46 7.39
C ALA A 133 -11.75 14.61 6.17
N LEU A 134 -11.24 14.36 4.96
CA LEU A 134 -12.03 14.41 3.73
C LEU A 134 -13.05 13.26 3.68
N ALA A 135 -12.67 12.04 4.03
CA ALA A 135 -13.57 10.90 4.11
C ALA A 135 -14.72 11.15 5.12
N GLU A 136 -14.39 11.69 6.30
CA GLU A 136 -15.38 12.07 7.31
C GLU A 136 -16.34 13.16 6.79
N ALA A 137 -15.81 14.19 6.14
CA ALA A 137 -16.60 15.33 5.65
C ALA A 137 -17.59 14.93 4.53
N THR A 138 -17.23 13.96 3.70
CA THR A 138 -18.07 13.49 2.58
C THR A 138 -18.94 12.29 2.94
N GLY A 139 -18.60 11.59 4.01
CA GLY A 139 -19.26 10.34 4.42
C GLY A 139 -18.87 9.13 3.56
N ALA A 140 -17.85 9.25 2.70
CA ALA A 140 -17.33 8.15 1.92
C ALA A 140 -16.62 7.13 2.82
N SER A 141 -16.90 5.84 2.61
CA SER A 141 -16.25 4.77 3.35
C SER A 141 -14.84 4.53 2.82
N LEU A 142 -13.87 4.42 3.74
CA LEU A 142 -12.50 4.03 3.41
C LEU A 142 -12.24 2.63 3.95
N LEU A 143 -12.11 1.65 3.04
CA LEU A 143 -11.92 0.24 3.36
C LEU A 143 -10.48 -0.18 3.06
N PRO A 144 -9.73 -0.72 4.03
CA PRO A 144 -8.37 -1.17 3.79
C PRO A 144 -8.33 -2.42 2.91
N VAL A 145 -7.31 -2.50 2.06
CA VAL A 145 -6.98 -3.69 1.26
C VAL A 145 -5.65 -4.31 1.69
N ASP A 146 -4.81 -3.59 2.40
CA ASP A 146 -3.63 -4.20 3.01
C ASP A 146 -4.05 -5.31 3.98
N SER A 147 -3.37 -6.47 3.95
CA SER A 147 -3.87 -7.68 4.61
C SER A 147 -3.99 -7.53 6.13
N GLU A 148 -3.04 -6.84 6.74
CA GLU A 148 -3.01 -6.59 8.18
C GLU A 148 -4.12 -5.62 8.61
N HIS A 149 -4.34 -4.57 7.83
CA HIS A 149 -5.38 -3.56 8.11
C HIS A 149 -6.77 -4.10 7.84
N THR A 150 -6.95 -4.88 6.78
CA THR A 150 -8.19 -5.63 6.53
C THR A 150 -8.49 -6.56 7.70
N ALA A 151 -7.48 -7.26 8.22
CA ALA A 151 -7.62 -8.13 9.38
C ALA A 151 -8.07 -7.36 10.63
N MET A 152 -7.44 -6.22 10.93
CA MET A 152 -7.81 -5.35 12.05
C MET A 152 -9.22 -4.79 11.89
N HIS A 153 -9.56 -4.28 10.72
CA HIS A 153 -10.90 -3.76 10.42
C HIS A 153 -11.96 -4.84 10.65
N HIS A 154 -11.67 -6.06 10.25
CA HIS A 154 -12.55 -7.20 10.44
C HIS A 154 -12.71 -7.57 11.92
N LEU A 155 -11.62 -7.63 12.69
CA LEU A 155 -11.65 -7.94 14.10
C LEU A 155 -12.38 -6.87 14.92
N LEU A 156 -12.25 -5.59 14.53
CA LEU A 156 -12.85 -4.48 15.24
C LEU A 156 -14.32 -4.20 14.85
N SER A 157 -14.80 -4.71 13.72
CA SER A 157 -16.14 -4.44 13.21
C SER A 157 -17.28 -4.88 14.13
N GLY A 158 -17.02 -5.82 15.04
CA GLY A 158 -17.99 -6.31 16.01
C GLY A 158 -17.77 -5.80 17.45
N GLU A 159 -16.71 -5.04 17.67
CA GLU A 159 -16.33 -4.61 19.01
C GLU A 159 -16.90 -3.22 19.36
N PRO A 160 -17.37 -3.03 20.61
CA PRO A 160 -17.84 -1.71 21.03
C PRO A 160 -16.75 -0.64 21.00
N PRO A 161 -17.07 0.62 20.69
CA PRO A 161 -16.11 1.72 20.75
C PRO A 161 -15.42 1.81 22.13
N GLY A 162 -14.09 2.03 22.12
CA GLY A 162 -13.29 2.20 23.33
C GLY A 162 -12.82 0.88 23.98
N THR A 163 -13.11 -0.27 23.37
CA THR A 163 -12.60 -1.57 23.86
C THR A 163 -11.20 -1.90 23.38
N LEU A 164 -10.74 -1.26 22.31
CA LEU A 164 -9.41 -1.45 21.75
C LEU A 164 -8.34 -0.94 22.72
N GLU A 165 -7.45 -1.85 23.16
CA GLU A 165 -6.28 -1.51 23.98
C GLU A 165 -5.03 -1.37 23.12
N ARG A 166 -4.78 -2.32 22.19
CA ARG A 166 -3.56 -2.37 21.39
C ARG A 166 -3.76 -3.07 20.06
N LEU A 167 -3.10 -2.58 19.00
CA LEU A 167 -2.97 -3.25 17.71
C LEU A 167 -1.60 -3.91 17.59
N THR A 168 -1.54 -5.10 17.00
CA THR A 168 -0.27 -5.75 16.67
C THR A 168 -0.26 -6.16 15.20
N ILE A 169 0.64 -5.56 14.45
CA ILE A 169 0.89 -5.84 13.04
C ILE A 169 1.90 -6.98 12.94
N THR A 170 1.60 -8.01 12.17
CA THR A 170 2.54 -9.09 11.92
C THR A 170 3.39 -8.80 10.67
N ALA A 171 4.63 -9.24 10.68
CA ALA A 171 5.57 -9.15 9.57
C ALA A 171 6.11 -10.53 9.22
N SER A 172 6.31 -10.84 7.94
CA SER A 172 7.04 -12.07 7.55
C SER A 172 8.51 -12.05 8.00
N GLY A 173 9.06 -10.85 8.25
CA GLY A 173 10.47 -10.60 8.49
C GLY A 173 11.30 -10.43 7.21
N GLY A 174 10.69 -10.59 6.04
CA GLY A 174 11.34 -10.44 4.74
C GLY A 174 12.39 -11.52 4.43
N PRO A 175 13.10 -11.39 3.29
CA PRO A 175 14.07 -12.39 2.82
C PRO A 175 15.36 -12.43 3.66
N PHE A 176 15.60 -11.42 4.48
CA PHE A 176 16.85 -11.26 5.22
C PHE A 176 16.71 -11.43 6.73
N ARG A 177 15.57 -11.93 7.21
CA ARG A 177 15.34 -12.21 8.62
C ARG A 177 16.51 -13.01 9.23
N GLY A 178 17.05 -12.51 10.38
CA GLY A 178 18.16 -13.13 11.10
C GLY A 178 19.55 -12.81 10.55
N ARG A 179 19.69 -12.00 9.50
CA ARG A 179 20.99 -11.52 9.01
C ARG A 179 21.46 -10.33 9.81
N SER A 180 22.75 -10.29 10.09
CA SER A 180 23.44 -9.16 10.67
C SER A 180 23.60 -8.01 9.66
N ARG A 181 23.82 -6.78 10.16
CA ARG A 181 24.10 -5.61 9.31
C ARG A 181 25.29 -5.82 8.37
N SER A 182 26.33 -6.53 8.80
CA SER A 182 27.49 -6.83 7.94
C SER A 182 27.14 -7.75 6.77
N GLU A 183 26.27 -8.73 6.99
CA GLU A 183 25.80 -9.62 5.91
C GLU A 183 24.84 -8.91 4.94
N LEU A 184 24.17 -7.86 5.39
CA LEU A 184 23.29 -7.04 4.55
C LEU A 184 24.04 -6.11 3.60
N ALA A 185 25.34 -5.83 3.86
CA ALA A 185 26.14 -4.96 3.00
C ALA A 185 26.37 -5.53 1.58
N GLU A 186 26.35 -6.85 1.45
CA GLU A 186 26.67 -7.55 0.20
C GLU A 186 25.43 -8.17 -0.50
N VAL A 187 24.21 -7.86 -0.02
CA VAL A 187 23.01 -8.42 -0.61
C VAL A 187 22.71 -7.81 -1.99
N THR A 188 22.29 -8.68 -2.92
CA THR A 188 21.95 -8.26 -4.28
C THR A 188 20.46 -7.96 -4.44
N VAL A 189 20.13 -7.27 -5.52
CA VAL A 189 18.72 -7.01 -5.91
C VAL A 189 17.95 -8.31 -6.06
N GLU A 190 18.55 -9.32 -6.73
CA GLU A 190 17.88 -10.61 -6.93
C GLU A 190 17.60 -11.35 -5.61
N GLN A 191 18.49 -11.20 -4.60
CA GLN A 191 18.27 -11.78 -3.28
C GLN A 191 17.14 -11.05 -2.56
N ALA A 192 17.11 -9.72 -2.64
CA ALA A 192 16.10 -8.89 -2.00
C ALA A 192 14.69 -9.10 -2.59
N LEU A 193 14.60 -9.40 -3.90
CA LEU A 193 13.33 -9.69 -4.58
C LEU A 193 12.77 -11.10 -4.30
N LYS A 194 13.50 -11.97 -3.61
CA LYS A 194 13.04 -13.33 -3.25
C LYS A 194 12.31 -13.32 -1.91
N HIS A 195 11.07 -12.77 -1.90
CA HIS A 195 10.26 -12.82 -0.69
C HIS A 195 9.86 -14.28 -0.36
N PRO A 196 9.96 -14.71 0.94
CA PRO A 196 9.74 -16.11 1.31
C PRO A 196 8.29 -16.60 1.15
N THR A 197 7.30 -15.69 1.23
CA THR A 197 5.87 -16.05 1.33
C THR A 197 5.03 -15.41 0.23
N TRP A 198 5.28 -14.13 -0.11
CA TRP A 198 4.42 -13.32 -0.96
C TRP A 198 5.03 -13.09 -2.35
N ALA A 199 4.21 -13.21 -3.40
CA ALA A 199 4.56 -12.77 -4.75
C ALA A 199 4.04 -11.33 -4.95
N MET A 200 4.93 -10.35 -4.86
CA MET A 200 4.59 -8.93 -4.83
C MET A 200 5.36 -8.14 -5.90
N GLY A 201 4.95 -6.87 -6.10
CA GLY A 201 5.71 -5.93 -6.93
C GLY A 201 7.10 -5.62 -6.35
N GLY A 202 8.01 -5.15 -7.22
CA GLY A 202 9.41 -4.92 -6.83
C GLY A 202 9.57 -3.95 -5.65
N LYS A 203 8.91 -2.78 -5.69
CA LYS A 203 9.01 -1.76 -4.62
C LYS A 203 8.61 -2.32 -3.26
N ILE A 204 7.42 -2.89 -3.13
CA ILE A 204 6.92 -3.43 -1.86
C ILE A 204 7.74 -4.64 -1.36
N THR A 205 8.37 -5.39 -2.27
CA THR A 205 9.26 -6.50 -1.88
C THR A 205 10.53 -5.96 -1.22
N ILE A 206 11.10 -4.85 -1.71
CA ILE A 206 12.23 -4.19 -1.06
C ILE A 206 11.79 -3.52 0.25
N ASP A 207 10.61 -2.91 0.31
CA ASP A 207 10.05 -2.36 1.56
C ASP A 207 9.86 -3.47 2.62
N SER A 208 9.47 -4.67 2.22
CA SER A 208 9.43 -5.84 3.12
C SER A 208 10.84 -6.25 3.58
N ALA A 209 11.81 -6.28 2.67
CA ALA A 209 13.19 -6.65 2.96
C ALA A 209 13.87 -5.68 3.95
N THR A 210 13.52 -4.40 3.93
CA THR A 210 14.03 -3.34 4.81
C THR A 210 13.20 -3.14 6.08
N LEU A 211 12.06 -3.81 6.24
CA LEU A 211 10.99 -3.53 7.21
C LEU A 211 10.33 -2.14 7.06
N MET A 212 10.61 -1.40 5.99
CA MET A 212 9.90 -0.15 5.69
C MET A 212 8.41 -0.40 5.50
N ASN A 213 8.02 -1.49 4.86
CA ASN A 213 6.60 -1.83 4.68
C ASN A 213 5.85 -1.81 6.02
N LYS A 214 6.42 -2.40 7.08
CA LYS A 214 5.81 -2.36 8.43
C LYS A 214 5.81 -0.97 9.04
N GLY A 215 6.81 -0.16 8.73
CA GLY A 215 6.81 1.26 9.13
C GLY A 215 5.66 2.04 8.49
N LEU A 216 5.45 1.88 7.18
CA LEU A 216 4.32 2.51 6.46
C LEU A 216 2.98 2.00 7.00
N GLU A 217 2.87 0.72 7.31
CA GLU A 217 1.68 0.10 7.88
C GLU A 217 1.35 0.59 9.30
N VAL A 218 2.35 0.91 10.13
CA VAL A 218 2.13 1.55 11.44
C VAL A 218 1.46 2.91 11.27
N ILE A 219 1.91 3.70 10.28
CA ILE A 219 1.32 5.02 9.97
C ILE A 219 -0.11 4.85 9.45
N GLU A 220 -0.32 3.92 8.54
CA GLU A 220 -1.65 3.60 7.99
C GLU A 220 -2.62 3.15 9.09
N ALA A 221 -2.20 2.26 10.00
CA ALA A 221 -3.02 1.79 11.12
C ALA A 221 -3.43 2.93 12.07
N HIS A 222 -2.52 3.86 12.34
CA HIS A 222 -2.83 5.05 13.14
C HIS A 222 -3.99 5.84 12.52
N HIS A 223 -3.90 6.15 11.24
CA HIS A 223 -4.93 6.94 10.56
C HIS A 223 -6.27 6.19 10.43
N LEU A 224 -6.23 4.91 10.05
CA LEU A 224 -7.45 4.11 9.85
C LEU A 224 -8.23 3.85 11.14
N PHE A 225 -7.54 3.60 12.25
CA PHE A 225 -8.17 3.15 13.50
C PHE A 225 -8.11 4.20 14.63
N GLY A 226 -7.49 5.36 14.39
CA GLY A 226 -7.33 6.41 15.41
C GLY A 226 -6.49 5.95 16.62
N THR A 227 -5.67 4.92 16.45
CA THR A 227 -4.88 4.33 17.53
C THR A 227 -3.56 5.08 17.68
N PRO A 228 -3.20 5.57 18.88
CA PRO A 228 -1.90 6.19 19.13
C PRO A 228 -0.73 5.28 18.78
N TYR A 229 0.38 5.84 18.28
CA TYR A 229 1.54 5.06 17.82
C TYR A 229 2.15 4.15 18.90
N GLU A 230 2.12 4.55 20.16
CA GLU A 230 2.59 3.76 21.30
C GLU A 230 1.72 2.53 21.61
N ARG A 231 0.54 2.43 20.98
CA ARG A 231 -0.37 1.29 21.07
C ARG A 231 -0.41 0.44 19.81
N ILE A 232 0.53 0.66 18.88
CA ILE A 232 0.65 -0.13 17.65
C ILE A 232 1.99 -0.85 17.68
N ASP A 233 1.97 -2.15 17.92
CA ASP A 233 3.15 -3.01 17.94
C ASP A 233 3.41 -3.67 16.59
N VAL A 234 4.65 -4.09 16.37
CA VAL A 234 5.06 -4.92 15.25
C VAL A 234 5.75 -6.17 15.79
N VAL A 235 5.32 -7.33 15.31
CA VAL A 235 5.96 -8.62 15.59
C VAL A 235 6.31 -9.35 14.30
N VAL A 236 7.42 -10.05 14.27
CA VAL A 236 7.79 -10.92 13.15
C VAL A 236 7.12 -12.26 13.34
N HIS A 237 6.31 -12.68 12.36
CA HIS A 237 5.61 -13.96 12.29
C HIS A 237 5.92 -14.63 10.94
N PRO A 238 6.96 -15.46 10.87
CA PRO A 238 7.49 -15.97 9.58
C PRO A 238 6.50 -16.79 8.77
N GLN A 239 5.56 -17.48 9.45
CA GLN A 239 4.55 -18.27 8.77
C GLN A 239 3.49 -17.44 8.03
N SER A 240 3.35 -16.15 8.39
CA SER A 240 2.40 -15.21 7.79
C SER A 240 0.95 -15.71 7.74
N VAL A 241 0.56 -16.55 8.71
CA VAL A 241 -0.79 -17.11 8.84
C VAL A 241 -1.66 -16.24 9.73
N VAL A 242 -1.09 -15.64 10.77
CA VAL A 242 -1.74 -14.59 11.56
C VAL A 242 -1.41 -13.26 10.89
N HIS A 243 -2.45 -12.56 10.42
CA HIS A 243 -2.28 -11.28 9.70
C HIS A 243 -2.26 -10.08 10.64
N ALA A 244 -3.06 -10.10 11.69
CA ALA A 244 -3.04 -9.08 12.76
C ALA A 244 -3.62 -9.64 14.04
N LEU A 245 -3.28 -8.96 15.17
CA LEU A 245 -3.89 -9.22 16.48
C LEU A 245 -4.40 -7.90 17.09
N VAL A 246 -5.49 -8.01 17.83
CA VAL A 246 -6.12 -6.90 18.54
C VAL A 246 -6.25 -7.30 20.02
N ALA A 247 -5.62 -6.54 20.90
CA ALA A 247 -5.81 -6.70 22.34
C ALA A 247 -6.95 -5.79 22.82
N LEU A 248 -7.84 -6.34 23.63
CA LEU A 248 -8.99 -5.63 24.18
C LEU A 248 -8.77 -5.28 25.65
N CYS A 249 -9.52 -4.32 26.15
CA CYS A 249 -9.40 -3.77 27.51
C CYS A 249 -9.67 -4.77 28.64
N ASP A 250 -10.30 -5.90 28.36
CA ASP A 250 -10.52 -7.00 29.29
C ASP A 250 -9.35 -8.01 29.37
N GLY A 251 -8.27 -7.75 28.58
CA GLY A 251 -7.10 -8.61 28.47
C GLY A 251 -7.23 -9.74 27.45
N SER A 252 -8.34 -9.85 26.73
CA SER A 252 -8.46 -10.79 25.61
C SER A 252 -7.69 -10.32 24.40
N MET A 253 -7.24 -11.26 23.56
CA MET A 253 -6.58 -10.99 22.31
C MET A 253 -7.27 -11.74 21.17
N LEU A 254 -7.71 -10.98 20.16
CA LEU A 254 -8.30 -11.53 18.95
C LEU A 254 -7.22 -11.65 17.87
N ALA A 255 -7.27 -12.70 17.06
CA ALA A 255 -6.36 -12.92 15.96
C ALA A 255 -7.12 -13.24 14.67
N HIS A 256 -6.77 -12.59 13.57
CA HIS A 256 -7.25 -12.95 12.25
C HIS A 256 -6.25 -13.90 11.60
N MET A 257 -6.73 -15.09 11.24
CA MET A 257 -5.90 -16.13 10.62
C MET A 257 -6.42 -16.51 9.25
N GLY A 258 -5.50 -16.67 8.30
CA GLY A 258 -5.82 -17.06 6.92
C GLY A 258 -4.59 -17.48 6.13
N HIS A 259 -4.81 -18.04 4.94
CA HIS A 259 -3.71 -18.19 3.99
C HIS A 259 -3.19 -16.83 3.54
N PRO A 260 -1.89 -16.69 3.23
CA PRO A 260 -1.31 -15.47 2.69
C PRO A 260 -1.74 -15.27 1.22
N ASP A 261 -2.98 -14.81 1.03
CA ASP A 261 -3.60 -14.60 -0.27
C ASP A 261 -4.37 -13.27 -0.26
N MET A 262 -3.95 -12.33 -1.09
CA MET A 262 -4.54 -10.99 -1.15
C MET A 262 -6.00 -10.99 -1.60
N ARG A 263 -6.49 -12.06 -2.24
CA ARG A 263 -7.91 -12.14 -2.62
C ARG A 263 -8.84 -12.11 -1.40
N VAL A 264 -8.36 -12.51 -0.23
CA VAL A 264 -9.15 -12.39 1.02
C VAL A 264 -9.40 -10.94 1.36
N ALA A 265 -8.35 -10.12 1.39
CA ALA A 265 -8.44 -8.70 1.71
C ALA A 265 -9.16 -7.90 0.61
N ILE A 266 -8.81 -8.16 -0.66
CA ILE A 266 -9.49 -7.56 -1.81
C ILE A 266 -10.98 -7.91 -1.80
N GLY A 267 -11.32 -9.18 -1.65
CA GLY A 267 -12.72 -9.64 -1.61
C GLY A 267 -13.50 -9.01 -0.45
N TYR A 268 -12.87 -8.90 0.73
CA TYR A 268 -13.46 -8.20 1.86
C TYR A 268 -13.83 -6.76 1.50
N ALA A 269 -12.89 -5.98 0.94
CA ALA A 269 -13.13 -4.58 0.60
C ALA A 269 -14.18 -4.41 -0.53
N LEU A 270 -14.18 -5.28 -1.54
CA LEU A 270 -15.11 -5.17 -2.67
C LEU A 270 -16.55 -5.54 -2.30
N PHE A 271 -16.74 -6.49 -1.37
CA PHE A 271 -18.06 -7.00 -0.99
C PHE A 271 -18.58 -6.47 0.36
N HIS A 272 -17.74 -5.74 1.10
CA HIS A 272 -18.15 -5.22 2.41
C HIS A 272 -19.55 -4.55 2.37
N PRO A 273 -20.45 -4.82 3.37
CA PRO A 273 -20.22 -5.65 4.58
C PRO A 273 -20.35 -7.17 4.36
N GLU A 274 -20.72 -7.61 3.16
CA GLU A 274 -20.87 -9.03 2.81
C GLU A 274 -19.49 -9.71 2.66
N ARG A 275 -19.50 -11.04 2.46
CA ARG A 275 -18.29 -11.83 2.21
C ARG A 275 -18.30 -12.47 0.84
N ALA A 276 -17.20 -12.30 0.10
CA ALA A 276 -16.98 -13.03 -1.15
C ALA A 276 -16.72 -14.52 -0.88
N SER A 277 -17.30 -15.38 -1.70
CA SER A 277 -16.90 -16.79 -1.77
C SER A 277 -15.62 -16.90 -2.59
N LEU A 278 -14.51 -17.29 -1.96
CA LEU A 278 -13.22 -17.44 -2.61
C LEU A 278 -12.81 -18.91 -2.69
N PRO A 279 -12.14 -19.35 -3.78
CA PRO A 279 -11.70 -20.74 -3.95
C PRO A 279 -10.41 -21.00 -3.15
N LEU A 280 -10.45 -20.77 -1.84
CA LEU A 280 -9.35 -20.99 -0.93
C LEU A 280 -9.68 -22.13 0.04
N PRO A 281 -8.72 -23.03 0.32
CA PRO A 281 -8.92 -24.08 1.31
C PRO A 281 -9.02 -23.49 2.72
N ALA A 282 -9.70 -24.17 3.61
CA ALA A 282 -9.63 -23.85 5.04
C ALA A 282 -8.21 -24.09 5.58
N LEU A 283 -7.82 -23.34 6.62
CA LEU A 283 -6.57 -23.62 7.34
C LEU A 283 -6.67 -24.94 8.10
N ASP A 284 -5.65 -25.79 7.92
CA ASP A 284 -5.46 -26.98 8.72
C ASP A 284 -4.54 -26.66 9.90
N LEU A 285 -5.12 -26.44 11.07
CA LEU A 285 -4.38 -26.10 12.29
C LEU A 285 -3.48 -27.24 12.79
N VAL A 286 -3.83 -28.49 12.49
CA VAL A 286 -3.02 -29.66 12.88
C VAL A 286 -1.77 -29.73 12.00
N ALA A 287 -1.91 -29.54 10.71
CA ALA A 287 -0.78 -29.50 9.79
C ALA A 287 0.11 -28.27 10.03
N LEU A 288 -0.48 -27.13 10.41
CA LEU A 288 0.25 -25.91 10.76
C LEU A 288 1.13 -26.10 12.01
N GLY A 289 0.67 -26.82 13.01
CA GLY A 289 1.40 -27.20 14.22
C GLY A 289 1.63 -26.04 15.19
N SER A 290 2.68 -25.23 14.98
CA SER A 290 3.06 -24.12 15.87
C SER A 290 3.18 -22.80 15.13
N LEU A 291 2.91 -21.71 15.86
CA LEU A 291 3.11 -20.33 15.42
C LEU A 291 4.29 -19.73 16.18
N THR A 292 5.12 -18.99 15.49
CA THR A 292 6.30 -18.31 16.06
C THR A 292 6.14 -16.81 15.94
N PHE A 293 6.55 -16.10 17.00
CA PHE A 293 6.57 -14.64 17.05
C PHE A 293 7.91 -14.19 17.61
N GLU A 294 8.52 -13.19 16.94
CA GLU A 294 9.84 -12.66 17.27
C GLU A 294 9.77 -11.12 17.30
N ALA A 295 10.64 -10.49 18.09
CA ALA A 295 10.80 -9.04 18.01
C ALA A 295 11.49 -8.65 16.69
N PRO A 296 11.12 -7.52 16.05
CA PRO A 296 11.87 -7.00 14.91
C PRO A 296 13.25 -6.52 15.34
N ASP A 297 14.28 -6.79 14.51
CA ASP A 297 15.63 -6.31 14.71
C ASP A 297 15.77 -4.88 14.13
N LEU A 298 15.65 -3.87 14.98
CA LEU A 298 15.70 -2.45 14.58
C LEU A 298 17.12 -1.96 14.27
N ASP A 299 18.16 -2.66 14.72
CA ASP A 299 19.56 -2.31 14.43
C ASP A 299 19.95 -2.79 13.01
N ALA A 300 19.58 -4.01 12.67
CA ALA A 300 19.80 -4.55 11.33
C ALA A 300 18.87 -3.90 10.28
N PHE A 301 17.61 -3.59 10.66
CA PHE A 301 16.58 -3.05 9.78
C PHE A 301 16.01 -1.72 10.32
N PRO A 302 16.75 -0.62 10.22
CA PRO A 302 16.39 0.65 10.86
C PRO A 302 15.18 1.36 10.23
N CYS A 303 14.71 0.95 9.03
CA CYS A 303 13.60 1.61 8.35
C CYS A 303 12.30 1.62 9.18
N LEU A 304 12.02 0.57 9.97
CA LEU A 304 10.87 0.56 10.88
C LEU A 304 11.01 1.62 11.98
N ARG A 305 12.20 1.82 12.54
CA ARG A 305 12.47 2.88 13.52
C ARG A 305 12.28 4.25 12.88
N LEU A 306 12.91 4.49 11.72
CA LEU A 306 12.79 5.76 10.98
C LEU A 306 11.34 6.13 10.66
N ALA A 307 10.53 5.13 10.29
CA ALA A 307 9.12 5.37 10.02
C ALA A 307 8.34 5.76 11.28
N ARG A 308 8.64 5.15 12.44
CA ARG A 308 8.02 5.54 13.72
C ARG A 308 8.43 6.95 14.13
N GLU A 309 9.71 7.28 14.04
CA GLU A 309 10.23 8.61 14.35
C GLU A 309 9.59 9.69 13.45
N ALA A 310 9.46 9.44 12.13
CA ALA A 310 8.77 10.33 11.21
C ALA A 310 7.28 10.47 11.55
N ALA A 311 6.63 9.37 11.91
CA ALA A 311 5.22 9.35 12.31
C ALA A 311 4.96 10.20 13.58
N GLU A 312 5.81 10.02 14.59
CA GLU A 312 5.73 10.76 15.86
C GLU A 312 6.10 12.25 15.70
N ALA A 313 7.02 12.59 14.80
CA ALA A 313 7.32 13.96 14.43
C ALA A 313 6.14 14.66 13.74
N GLY A 314 5.32 13.91 12.99
CA GLY A 314 4.14 14.43 12.31
C GLY A 314 4.45 15.42 11.19
N GLY A 315 3.45 16.23 10.83
CA GLY A 315 3.60 17.21 9.77
C GLY A 315 3.98 16.56 8.43
N THR A 316 4.97 17.12 7.74
CA THR A 316 5.47 16.59 6.46
C THR A 316 6.43 15.41 6.61
N ALA A 317 6.85 15.03 7.83
CA ALA A 317 7.87 14.00 7.99
C ALA A 317 7.48 12.63 7.40
N PRO A 318 6.25 12.11 7.54
CA PRO A 318 5.86 10.86 6.86
C PRO A 318 5.87 10.98 5.32
N CYS A 319 5.53 12.14 4.77
CA CYS A 319 5.60 12.42 3.34
C CYS A 319 7.06 12.39 2.84
N VAL A 320 7.97 13.06 3.55
CA VAL A 320 9.41 13.07 3.29
C VAL A 320 9.99 11.65 3.38
N LEU A 321 9.63 10.89 4.41
CA LEU A 321 10.00 9.47 4.55
C LEU A 321 9.62 8.67 3.30
N ASN A 322 8.35 8.76 2.89
CA ASN A 322 7.84 8.01 1.74
C ASN A 322 8.56 8.39 0.45
N ALA A 323 8.72 9.69 0.17
CA ALA A 323 9.39 10.19 -1.03
C ALA A 323 10.86 9.73 -1.09
N ALA A 324 11.60 9.85 0.02
CA ALA A 324 12.98 9.39 0.13
C ALA A 324 13.09 7.87 -0.05
N ASN A 325 12.17 7.11 0.56
CA ASN A 325 12.12 5.65 0.40
C ASN A 325 11.88 5.25 -1.06
N GLU A 326 10.92 5.85 -1.75
CA GLU A 326 10.66 5.55 -3.17
C GLU A 326 11.91 5.79 -4.03
N VAL A 327 12.59 6.93 -3.86
CA VAL A 327 13.81 7.26 -4.60
C VAL A 327 14.93 6.27 -4.29
N ALA A 328 15.18 5.96 -3.02
CA ALA A 328 16.23 5.05 -2.59
C ALA A 328 15.98 3.61 -3.07
N VAL A 329 14.75 3.12 -2.95
CA VAL A 329 14.36 1.78 -3.42
C VAL A 329 14.49 1.66 -4.93
N HIS A 330 14.05 2.65 -5.71
CA HIS A 330 14.24 2.65 -7.16
C HIS A 330 15.72 2.70 -7.55
N ALA A 331 16.55 3.44 -6.81
CA ALA A 331 17.99 3.47 -7.04
C ALA A 331 18.64 2.12 -6.75
N PHE A 332 18.22 1.43 -5.69
CA PHE A 332 18.69 0.08 -5.37
C PHE A 332 18.26 -0.93 -6.45
N LEU A 333 17.00 -0.93 -6.86
CA LEU A 333 16.48 -1.80 -7.92
C LEU A 333 17.20 -1.59 -9.25
N ALA A 334 17.67 -0.37 -9.53
CA ALA A 334 18.48 -0.03 -10.70
C ALA A 334 19.99 -0.34 -10.50
N GLY A 335 20.41 -0.90 -9.36
CA GLY A 335 21.80 -1.22 -9.06
C GLY A 335 22.70 -0.01 -8.86
N ARG A 336 22.13 1.18 -8.57
CA ARG A 336 22.89 2.44 -8.38
C ARG A 336 23.41 2.63 -6.96
N VAL A 337 22.80 2.00 -5.98
CA VAL A 337 23.18 2.05 -4.56
C VAL A 337 23.06 0.68 -3.93
N GLY A 338 23.80 0.43 -2.84
CA GLY A 338 23.68 -0.80 -2.05
C GLY A 338 22.47 -0.81 -1.13
N PHE A 339 22.14 -1.99 -0.58
CA PHE A 339 20.97 -2.18 0.28
C PHE A 339 21.00 -1.28 1.53
N LEU A 340 22.14 -1.15 2.19
CA LEU A 340 22.31 -0.33 3.38
C LEU A 340 22.27 1.18 3.10
N ALA A 341 22.39 1.60 1.84
CA ALA A 341 22.21 3.00 1.46
C ALA A 341 20.75 3.44 1.55
N ILE A 342 19.79 2.50 1.43
CA ILE A 342 18.35 2.83 1.51
C ILE A 342 18.03 3.55 2.84
N PRO A 343 18.25 2.95 4.02
CA PRO A 343 17.97 3.64 5.28
C PRO A 343 18.81 4.90 5.48
N ALA A 344 20.06 4.92 5.02
CA ALA A 344 20.93 6.09 5.16
C ALA A 344 20.45 7.31 4.37
N ILE A 345 19.94 7.11 3.14
CA ILE A 345 19.35 8.17 2.32
C ILE A 345 18.07 8.68 2.98
N ILE A 346 17.20 7.79 3.49
CA ILE A 346 15.96 8.16 4.17
C ILE A 346 16.28 9.00 5.43
N GLU A 347 17.17 8.53 6.29
CA GLU A 347 17.56 9.22 7.52
C GLU A 347 18.13 10.62 7.23
N SER A 348 19.07 10.73 6.27
CA SER A 348 19.63 12.02 5.87
C SER A 348 18.60 12.98 5.27
N THR A 349 17.61 12.48 4.55
CA THR A 349 16.55 13.32 3.97
C THR A 349 15.59 13.82 5.06
N LEU A 350 15.26 12.98 6.04
CA LEU A 350 14.43 13.34 7.19
C LEU A 350 15.12 14.38 8.08
N ASP A 351 16.41 14.22 8.33
CA ASP A 351 17.21 15.16 9.15
C ASP A 351 17.21 16.57 8.54
N GLU A 352 17.19 16.70 7.22
CA GLU A 352 17.24 17.98 6.52
C GLU A 352 15.84 18.60 6.28
N LEU A 353 14.81 17.80 6.02
CA LEU A 353 13.50 18.30 5.53
C LEU A 353 12.30 17.92 6.41
N GLY A 354 12.48 17.14 7.47
CA GLY A 354 11.36 16.65 8.28
C GLY A 354 10.68 17.73 9.13
N GLY A 355 9.35 17.59 9.32
CA GLY A 355 8.65 18.22 10.44
C GLY A 355 8.00 19.58 10.21
N ILE A 356 7.68 19.98 8.99
CA ILE A 356 6.89 21.20 8.72
C ILE A 356 5.39 20.88 8.89
N ALA A 357 4.63 21.80 9.49
CA ALA A 357 3.18 21.64 9.63
C ALA A 357 2.47 21.54 8.27
N VAL A 358 1.53 20.61 8.15
CA VAL A 358 0.73 20.40 6.94
C VAL A 358 -0.55 21.23 7.03
N HIS A 359 -0.87 21.99 5.99
CA HIS A 359 -2.07 22.82 5.91
C HIS A 359 -2.94 22.50 4.69
N SER A 360 -2.39 21.85 3.67
CA SER A 360 -3.09 21.51 2.43
C SER A 360 -2.36 20.40 1.67
N PHE A 361 -3.05 19.82 0.69
CA PHE A 361 -2.41 18.85 -0.23
C PHE A 361 -1.28 19.47 -1.04
N GLU A 362 -1.36 20.76 -1.41
CA GLU A 362 -0.28 21.46 -2.12
C GLU A 362 1.00 21.50 -1.29
N SER A 363 0.90 21.68 0.04
CA SER A 363 2.07 21.65 0.93
C SER A 363 2.71 20.27 0.98
N LEU A 364 1.93 19.19 0.88
CA LEU A 364 2.44 17.82 0.79
C LEU A 364 3.11 17.54 -0.56
N TYR A 365 2.53 17.99 -1.68
CA TYR A 365 3.17 17.85 -2.99
C TYR A 365 4.50 18.61 -3.07
N ALA A 366 4.59 19.80 -2.45
CA ALA A 366 5.84 20.54 -2.38
C ALA A 366 6.89 19.78 -1.55
N ALA A 367 6.53 19.26 -0.37
CA ALA A 367 7.41 18.49 0.48
C ALA A 367 7.88 17.17 -0.19
N ASP A 368 6.99 16.48 -0.92
CA ASP A 368 7.33 15.28 -1.71
C ASP A 368 8.36 15.63 -2.80
N ALA A 369 8.15 16.74 -3.51
CA ALA A 369 9.08 17.18 -4.56
C ALA A 369 10.47 17.54 -4.01
N ASP A 370 10.53 18.29 -2.92
CA ASP A 370 11.79 18.67 -2.26
C ASP A 370 12.54 17.44 -1.74
N ALA A 371 11.80 16.50 -1.10
CA ALA A 371 12.36 15.27 -0.59
C ALA A 371 12.91 14.38 -1.71
N ARG A 372 12.21 14.28 -2.85
CA ARG A 372 12.70 13.54 -4.04
C ARG A 372 13.95 14.17 -4.62
N ALA A 373 14.01 15.49 -4.70
CA ALA A 373 15.19 16.20 -5.20
C ALA A 373 16.41 15.92 -4.31
N LEU A 374 16.29 16.09 -2.98
CA LEU A 374 17.36 15.84 -2.03
C LEU A 374 17.78 14.37 -2.02
N ALA A 375 16.83 13.43 -1.95
CA ALA A 375 17.16 12.01 -1.98
C ALA A 375 17.86 11.62 -3.30
N GLY A 376 17.47 12.24 -4.44
CA GLY A 376 18.15 12.06 -5.72
C GLY A 376 19.61 12.52 -5.71
N GLU A 377 19.92 13.65 -5.05
CA GLU A 377 21.29 14.12 -4.85
C GLU A 377 22.09 13.15 -3.95
N LEU A 378 21.47 12.65 -2.88
CA LEU A 378 22.12 11.68 -1.98
C LEU A 378 22.42 10.36 -2.71
N VAL A 379 21.50 9.87 -3.54
CA VAL A 379 21.74 8.70 -4.41
C VAL A 379 22.95 8.94 -5.33
N ALA A 380 23.05 10.11 -5.94
CA ALA A 380 24.18 10.42 -6.84
C ALA A 380 25.53 10.45 -6.09
N ARG A 381 25.53 10.95 -4.86
CA ARG A 381 26.73 10.97 -3.98
C ARG A 381 27.15 9.57 -3.55
N GLU A 382 26.21 8.71 -3.18
CA GLU A 382 26.47 7.32 -2.79
C GLU A 382 26.97 6.49 -3.99
N GLY A 383 26.36 6.63 -5.16
CA GLY A 383 26.80 5.93 -6.37
C GLY A 383 28.21 6.36 -6.86
N ALA A 384 28.66 7.56 -6.51
CA ALA A 384 30.04 8.01 -6.81
C ALA A 384 31.09 7.45 -5.86
N ARG A 385 30.68 6.87 -4.70
CA ARG A 385 31.55 6.27 -3.69
C ARG A 385 31.72 4.74 -3.85
N ALA A 386 30.77 4.12 -4.55
CA ALA A 386 30.76 2.69 -4.85
C ALA A 386 31.52 2.37 -6.14
#